data_8625cd44d8a1f79cdea2c2206b4d723b
#
_entry.id   8625cd44d8a1f79cdea2c2206b4d723b
#
_cell.length_a   1.000
_cell.length_b   1.000
_cell.length_c   1.000
_cell.angle_alpha   90.00
_cell.angle_beta   90.00
_cell.angle_gamma   90.00
#
_symmetry.space_group_name_H-M   'P 1'
#
loop_
_entity.id
_entity.type
_entity.pdbx_description
1 polymer ?
#
loop_
_entity_poly.entity_id
_entity_poly.type
_entity_poly.pdbx_seq_one_letter_code
_entity_poly.pdbx_strand_id
1 'polypeptide(L)'
;MKNANALHDELEAASPAKPPTPAWSELKRRFGWEWNGMRLHEVYFENLTRKRTNLEKTAGLSAQLARDFGSHESWEKEFRATGSLRGSGWAALVWDAEARRLFNVWVDEHDRGHLAGCPVLLLMDVFEHAYMADYGTKRGEYIDAFLAAADWALATRRFEVAVAPARATVHV
;
A
#
# COMPACT_ATOMS: atom_id res chain seq x y z
N MET A 1 3.46 14.33 7.39
CA MET A 1 2.35 15.19 7.85
C MET A 1 2.61 16.68 7.58
N LYS A 2 3.72 17.31 8.03
CA LYS A 2 3.92 18.76 7.83
C LYS A 2 3.82 19.19 6.37
N ASN A 3 4.46 18.50 5.44
CA ASN A 3 4.47 18.88 4.03
C ASN A 3 3.10 18.73 3.36
N ALA A 4 2.38 17.64 3.62
CA ALA A 4 1.05 17.42 3.05
C ALA A 4 0.05 18.50 3.51
N ASN A 5 0.08 18.88 4.80
CA ASN A 5 -0.76 19.95 5.33
C ASN A 5 -0.37 21.32 4.76
N ALA A 6 0.93 21.65 4.72
CA ALA A 6 1.40 22.91 4.14
C ALA A 6 0.98 23.07 2.67
N LEU A 7 1.11 22.02 1.87
CA LEU A 7 0.66 22.02 0.48
C LEU A 7 -0.86 22.14 0.34
N HIS A 8 -1.62 21.53 1.26
CA HIS A 8 -3.07 21.69 1.30
C HIS A 8 -3.45 23.16 1.57
N ASP A 9 -2.83 23.77 2.59
CA ASP A 9 -3.07 25.18 2.95
C ASP A 9 -2.69 26.12 1.80
N GLU A 10 -1.55 25.87 1.11
CA GLU A 10 -1.15 26.63 -0.07
C GLU A 10 -2.14 26.47 -1.23
N LEU A 11 -2.68 25.27 -1.44
CA LEU A 11 -3.68 25.01 -2.47
C LEU A 11 -5.02 25.68 -2.16
N GLU A 12 -5.43 25.72 -0.88
CA GLU A 12 -6.63 26.45 -0.48
C GLU A 12 -6.47 27.97 -0.63
N ALA A 13 -5.29 28.49 -0.29
CA ALA A 13 -4.98 29.91 -0.46
C ALA A 13 -4.83 30.33 -1.92
N ALA A 14 -4.33 29.42 -2.77
CA ALA A 14 -4.14 29.66 -4.19
C ALA A 14 -5.42 29.36 -4.96
N SER A 15 -6.34 30.34 -5.04
CA SER A 15 -7.53 30.20 -5.90
C SER A 15 -7.14 29.84 -7.34
N PRO A 16 -7.74 28.80 -7.95
CA PRO A 16 -7.37 28.39 -9.30
C PRO A 16 -7.71 29.47 -10.31
N ALA A 17 -6.67 30.11 -10.86
CA ALA A 17 -6.83 31.02 -12.00
C ALA A 17 -7.36 30.26 -13.24
N LYS A 18 -8.02 30.94 -14.14
CA LYS A 18 -8.47 30.37 -15.41
C LYS A 18 -7.70 31.02 -16.58
N PRO A 19 -6.80 30.28 -17.24
CA PRO A 19 -6.35 28.90 -17.00
C PRO A 19 -5.50 28.76 -15.74
N PRO A 20 -5.34 27.53 -15.17
CA PRO A 20 -4.47 27.29 -14.01
C PRO A 20 -3.03 27.70 -14.33
N THR A 21 -2.37 28.36 -13.36
CA THR A 21 -0.95 28.71 -13.51
C THR A 21 -0.07 27.44 -13.46
N PRO A 22 1.14 27.45 -14.07
CA PRO A 22 2.08 26.34 -13.94
C PRO A 22 2.42 26.03 -12.48
N ALA A 23 2.56 27.05 -11.62
CA ALA A 23 2.83 26.86 -10.19
C ALA A 23 1.69 26.12 -9.48
N TRP A 24 0.44 26.54 -9.70
CA TRP A 24 -0.71 25.85 -9.12
C TRP A 24 -0.82 24.39 -9.61
N SER A 25 -0.56 24.15 -10.89
CA SER A 25 -0.59 22.82 -11.46
C SER A 25 0.46 21.90 -10.84
N GLU A 26 1.64 22.44 -10.52
CA GLU A 26 2.70 21.70 -9.86
C GLU A 26 2.38 21.40 -8.39
N LEU A 27 1.82 22.36 -7.65
CA LEU A 27 1.32 22.13 -6.29
C LEU A 27 0.27 21.01 -6.27
N LYS A 28 -0.64 20.98 -7.24
CA LYS A 28 -1.65 19.92 -7.34
C LYS A 28 -1.03 18.53 -7.56
N ARG A 29 -0.02 18.43 -8.42
CA ARG A 29 0.71 17.16 -8.63
C ARG A 29 1.47 16.75 -7.37
N ARG A 30 2.20 17.68 -6.77
CA ARG A 30 3.00 17.45 -5.56
C ARG A 30 2.15 17.05 -4.36
N PHE A 31 0.95 17.59 -4.23
CA PHE A 31 0.03 17.23 -3.15
C PHE A 31 -0.27 15.73 -3.12
N GLY A 32 -0.57 15.11 -4.27
CA GLY A 32 -0.82 13.68 -4.35
C GLY A 32 0.38 12.85 -3.88
N TRP A 33 1.58 13.24 -4.28
CA TRP A 33 2.83 12.59 -3.88
C TRP A 33 3.07 12.67 -2.37
N GLU A 34 2.96 13.86 -1.77
CA GLU A 34 3.16 14.05 -0.32
C GLU A 34 2.05 13.37 0.52
N TRP A 35 0.80 13.45 0.05
CA TRP A 35 -0.33 12.82 0.73
C TRP A 35 -0.19 11.30 0.74
N ASN A 36 0.10 10.71 -0.40
CA ASN A 36 0.31 9.28 -0.51
C ASN A 36 1.52 8.83 0.32
N GLY A 37 2.63 9.58 0.28
CA GLY A 37 3.80 9.27 1.09
C GLY A 37 3.45 9.17 2.58
N MET A 38 2.69 10.11 3.11
CA MET A 38 2.20 10.07 4.49
C MET A 38 1.32 8.83 4.74
N ARG A 39 0.30 8.60 3.88
CA ARG A 39 -0.66 7.50 4.06
C ARG A 39 -0.03 6.13 3.91
N LEU A 40 0.87 5.96 2.95
CA LEU A 40 1.55 4.69 2.74
C LEU A 40 2.45 4.34 3.95
N HIS A 41 3.14 5.31 4.55
CA HIS A 41 3.90 5.06 5.77
C HIS A 41 2.99 4.68 6.96
N GLU A 42 1.84 5.33 7.12
CA GLU A 42 0.86 4.94 8.16
C GLU A 42 0.44 3.46 7.97
N VAL A 43 0.05 3.08 6.75
CA VAL A 43 -0.32 1.70 6.42
C VAL A 43 0.83 0.73 6.65
N TYR A 44 2.06 1.11 6.28
CA TYR A 44 3.26 0.31 6.46
C TYR A 44 3.55 0.05 7.94
N PHE A 45 3.60 1.08 8.77
CA PHE A 45 3.87 0.90 10.20
C PHE A 45 2.77 0.12 10.93
N GLU A 46 1.52 0.27 10.52
CA GLU A 46 0.43 -0.55 11.04
C GLU A 46 0.56 -2.03 10.68
N ASN A 47 1.18 -2.36 9.54
CA ASN A 47 1.40 -3.76 9.14
C ASN A 47 2.42 -4.50 9.99
N LEU A 48 3.21 -3.80 10.81
CA LEU A 48 4.32 -4.40 11.54
C LEU A 48 3.91 -4.76 12.96
N THR A 49 4.28 -5.95 13.39
CA THR A 49 4.02 -6.41 14.76
C THR A 49 5.24 -7.12 15.35
N ARG A 50 5.45 -6.95 16.65
CA ARG A 50 6.44 -7.74 17.41
C ARG A 50 5.91 -9.11 17.78
N LYS A 51 4.59 -9.33 17.73
CA LYS A 51 3.96 -10.62 17.97
C LYS A 51 3.88 -11.35 16.64
N ARG A 52 4.59 -12.47 16.53
CA ARG A 52 4.49 -13.31 15.35
C ARG A 52 3.03 -13.68 15.10
N THR A 53 2.48 -13.24 14.00
CA THR A 53 1.15 -13.64 13.52
C THR A 53 1.35 -14.56 12.33
N ASN A 54 0.56 -15.61 12.25
CA ASN A 54 0.55 -16.49 11.09
C ASN A 54 -0.78 -16.29 10.36
N LEU A 55 -0.74 -16.34 9.06
CA LEU A 55 -1.97 -16.39 8.27
C LEU A 55 -2.64 -17.74 8.55
N GLU A 56 -3.78 -17.71 9.20
CA GLU A 56 -4.53 -18.92 9.50
C GLU A 56 -5.05 -19.57 8.21
N LYS A 57 -4.88 -20.88 8.08
CA LYS A 57 -5.28 -21.61 6.88
C LYS A 57 -6.78 -21.51 6.56
N THR A 58 -7.59 -21.23 7.56
CA THR A 58 -9.05 -21.07 7.45
C THR A 58 -9.50 -19.62 7.27
N ALA A 59 -8.60 -18.67 7.39
CA ALA A 59 -8.92 -17.25 7.21
C ALA A 59 -9.32 -16.95 5.76
N GLY A 60 -10.30 -16.08 5.57
CA GLY A 60 -10.81 -15.72 4.26
C GLY A 60 -9.71 -15.21 3.31
N LEU A 61 -8.75 -14.44 3.84
CA LEU A 61 -7.59 -13.97 3.08
C LEU A 61 -6.71 -15.14 2.60
N SER A 62 -6.44 -16.14 3.44
CA SER A 62 -5.65 -17.32 3.05
C SER A 62 -6.29 -18.10 1.90
N ALA A 63 -7.61 -18.33 1.98
CA ALA A 63 -8.36 -18.99 0.92
C ALA A 63 -8.35 -18.17 -0.37
N GLN A 64 -8.45 -16.85 -0.26
CA GLN A 64 -8.40 -15.96 -1.41
C GLN A 64 -7.01 -15.94 -2.08
N LEU A 65 -5.93 -15.92 -1.29
CA LEU A 65 -4.57 -16.03 -1.80
C LEU A 65 -4.35 -17.35 -2.57
N ALA A 66 -4.80 -18.46 -2.00
CA ALA A 66 -4.72 -19.76 -2.66
C ALA A 66 -5.49 -19.80 -3.98
N ARG A 67 -6.68 -19.18 -4.01
CA ARG A 67 -7.50 -19.10 -5.22
C ARG A 67 -6.84 -18.27 -6.33
N ASP A 68 -6.28 -17.11 -5.98
CA ASP A 68 -5.82 -16.13 -6.96
C ASP A 68 -4.39 -16.40 -7.44
N PHE A 69 -3.54 -17.00 -6.59
CA PHE A 69 -2.13 -17.27 -6.87
C PHE A 69 -1.77 -18.78 -6.91
N GLY A 70 -2.75 -19.65 -6.65
CA GLY A 70 -2.56 -21.10 -6.60
C GLY A 70 -2.14 -21.61 -5.22
N SER A 71 -1.29 -20.89 -4.49
CA SER A 71 -0.91 -21.21 -3.11
C SER A 71 -0.39 -19.95 -2.40
N HIS A 72 -0.24 -20.04 -1.07
CA HIS A 72 0.41 -18.99 -0.28
C HIS A 72 1.87 -18.80 -0.70
N GLU A 73 2.59 -19.88 -0.94
CA GLU A 73 4.00 -19.87 -1.36
C GLU A 73 4.16 -19.18 -2.72
N SER A 74 3.25 -19.43 -3.65
CA SER A 74 3.25 -18.81 -4.98
C SER A 74 2.98 -17.31 -4.87
N TRP A 75 2.03 -16.90 -4.03
CA TRP A 75 1.78 -15.50 -3.72
C TRP A 75 3.02 -14.84 -3.11
N GLU A 76 3.60 -15.46 -2.07
CA GLU A 76 4.77 -14.91 -1.38
C GLU A 76 5.95 -14.74 -2.33
N LYS A 77 6.18 -15.72 -3.21
CA LYS A 77 7.23 -15.64 -4.24
C LYS A 77 7.02 -14.43 -5.16
N GLU A 78 5.79 -14.19 -5.61
CA GLU A 78 5.47 -13.05 -6.45
C GLU A 78 5.58 -11.72 -5.69
N PHE A 79 5.10 -11.66 -4.43
CA PHE A 79 5.23 -10.47 -3.59
C PHE A 79 6.69 -10.11 -3.33
N ARG A 80 7.54 -11.08 -3.05
CA ARG A 80 9.00 -10.93 -2.93
C ARG A 80 9.64 -10.42 -4.21
N ALA A 81 9.24 -10.97 -5.35
CA ALA A 81 9.71 -10.52 -6.65
C ALA A 81 9.31 -9.07 -6.91
N THR A 82 8.08 -8.70 -6.57
CA THR A 82 7.58 -7.31 -6.64
C THR A 82 8.43 -6.39 -5.76
N GLY A 83 8.70 -6.76 -4.51
CA GLY A 83 9.55 -5.99 -3.60
C GLY A 83 11.02 -5.91 -4.00
N SER A 84 11.47 -6.78 -4.91
CA SER A 84 12.84 -6.82 -5.43
C SER A 84 13.02 -6.02 -6.71
N LEU A 85 11.96 -5.41 -7.25
CA LEU A 85 12.06 -4.57 -8.44
C LEU A 85 13.03 -3.40 -8.21
N ARG A 86 13.72 -2.99 -9.28
CA ARG A 86 14.58 -1.81 -9.22
C ARG A 86 13.74 -0.55 -9.09
N GLY A 87 14.15 0.32 -8.20
CA GLY A 87 13.49 1.59 -7.93
C GLY A 87 13.20 1.77 -6.46
N SER A 88 12.72 2.97 -6.12
CA SER A 88 12.25 3.35 -4.80
C SER A 88 10.72 3.36 -4.81
N GLY A 89 10.10 2.70 -3.87
CA GLY A 89 8.63 2.60 -3.87
C GLY A 89 8.11 1.55 -2.90
N TRP A 90 7.05 0.87 -3.28
CA TRP A 90 6.31 -0.03 -2.40
C TRP A 90 5.89 -1.30 -3.12
N ALA A 91 5.90 -2.41 -2.40
CA ALA A 91 5.16 -3.60 -2.83
C ALA A 91 3.89 -3.71 -2.01
N ALA A 92 2.75 -3.81 -2.67
CA ALA A 92 1.44 -3.85 -2.04
C ALA A 92 0.62 -5.06 -2.46
N LEU A 93 -0.05 -5.69 -1.50
CA LEU A 93 -1.15 -6.60 -1.75
C LEU A 93 -2.44 -5.81 -1.70
N VAL A 94 -3.20 -5.80 -2.77
CA VAL A 94 -4.45 -5.04 -2.89
C VAL A 94 -5.62 -5.96 -3.27
N TRP A 95 -6.84 -5.53 -2.94
CA TRP A 95 -8.07 -6.20 -3.31
C TRP A 95 -8.84 -5.38 -4.36
N ASP A 96 -9.22 -6.00 -5.46
CA ASP A 96 -10.15 -5.42 -6.42
C ASP A 96 -11.54 -6.02 -6.20
N ALA A 97 -12.48 -5.18 -5.80
CA ALA A 97 -13.84 -5.60 -5.47
C ALA A 97 -14.65 -5.99 -6.73
N GLU A 98 -14.40 -5.36 -7.87
CA GLU A 98 -15.08 -5.66 -9.13
C GLU A 98 -14.58 -6.98 -9.74
N ALA A 99 -13.25 -7.15 -9.82
CA ALA A 99 -12.64 -8.40 -10.27
C ALA A 99 -12.76 -9.52 -9.22
N ARG A 100 -13.09 -9.18 -7.96
CA ARG A 100 -13.09 -10.09 -6.80
C ARG A 100 -11.78 -10.86 -6.69
N ARG A 101 -10.66 -10.13 -6.81
CA ARG A 101 -9.33 -10.69 -6.93
C ARG A 101 -8.29 -9.87 -6.19
N LEU A 102 -7.28 -10.57 -5.69
CA LEU A 102 -6.07 -10.00 -5.12
C LEU A 102 -5.01 -9.76 -6.20
N PHE A 103 -4.25 -8.69 -6.05
CA PHE A 103 -3.10 -8.38 -6.87
C PHE A 103 -1.92 -7.96 -6.02
N ASN A 104 -0.70 -8.41 -6.39
CA ASN A 104 0.52 -7.76 -5.96
C ASN A 104 0.82 -6.62 -6.94
N VAL A 105 1.07 -5.42 -6.42
CA VAL A 105 1.35 -4.25 -7.25
C VAL A 105 2.63 -3.57 -6.79
N TRP A 106 3.37 -3.02 -7.74
CA TRP A 106 4.45 -2.10 -7.51
C TRP A 106 3.91 -0.68 -7.56
N VAL A 107 4.14 0.08 -6.50
CA VAL A 107 3.87 1.51 -6.45
C VAL A 107 5.21 2.23 -6.56
N ASP A 108 5.44 2.91 -7.67
CA ASP A 108 6.64 3.68 -7.95
C ASP A 108 6.57 5.01 -7.20
N GLU A 109 7.60 5.33 -6.47
CA GLU A 109 7.61 6.42 -5.51
C GLU A 109 6.39 6.35 -4.57
N HIS A 110 5.50 7.36 -4.60
CA HIS A 110 4.29 7.37 -3.76
C HIS A 110 2.99 7.47 -4.55
N ASP A 111 3.04 7.75 -5.85
CA ASP A 111 1.87 8.17 -6.62
C ASP A 111 1.63 7.43 -7.93
N ARG A 112 2.51 6.50 -8.33
CA ARG A 112 2.37 5.77 -9.59
C ARG A 112 2.18 4.28 -9.35
N GLY A 113 1.27 3.66 -10.08
CA GLY A 113 1.04 2.20 -10.03
C GLY A 113 -0.06 1.76 -9.06
N HIS A 114 -0.72 2.68 -8.36
CA HIS A 114 -1.92 2.34 -7.61
C HIS A 114 -3.02 1.81 -8.54
N LEU A 115 -3.68 0.74 -8.14
CA LEU A 115 -4.89 0.30 -8.80
C LEU A 115 -6.08 1.09 -8.23
N ALA A 116 -6.80 1.79 -9.11
CA ALA A 116 -7.88 2.67 -8.72
C ALA A 116 -8.99 1.91 -7.96
N GLY A 117 -9.37 2.43 -6.79
CA GLY A 117 -10.42 1.83 -5.96
C GLY A 117 -10.02 0.57 -5.18
N CYS A 118 -8.79 0.10 -5.32
CA CYS A 118 -8.31 -1.10 -4.64
C CYS A 118 -7.73 -0.78 -3.27
N PRO A 119 -8.36 -1.18 -2.15
CA PRO A 119 -7.79 -1.02 -0.83
C PRO A 119 -6.52 -1.86 -0.65
N VAL A 120 -5.55 -1.28 0.05
CA VAL A 120 -4.29 -1.93 0.40
C VAL A 120 -4.51 -2.82 1.64
N LEU A 121 -4.12 -4.09 1.54
CA LEU A 121 -4.23 -5.07 2.62
C LEU A 121 -2.92 -5.25 3.36
N LEU A 122 -1.81 -5.34 2.61
CA LEU A 122 -0.45 -5.44 3.09
C LEU A 122 0.45 -4.54 2.25
N LEU A 123 1.37 -3.81 2.89
CA LEU A 123 2.25 -2.86 2.23
C LEU A 123 3.66 -2.99 2.76
N MET A 124 4.63 -3.13 1.86
CA MET A 124 6.05 -3.15 2.18
C MET A 124 6.74 -1.94 1.58
N ASP A 125 7.42 -1.19 2.43
CA ASP A 125 8.30 -0.11 2.02
C ASP A 125 9.59 -0.69 1.43
N VAL A 126 9.96 -0.29 0.21
CA VAL A 126 11.21 -0.70 -0.44
C VAL A 126 12.04 0.49 -0.92
N PHE A 127 11.81 1.66 -0.34
CA PHE A 127 12.77 2.76 -0.37
C PHE A 127 14.03 2.39 0.40
N GLU A 128 15.15 2.96 0.01
CA GLU A 128 16.45 2.70 0.65
C GLU A 128 16.44 3.03 2.15
N HIS A 129 15.71 4.06 2.58
CA HIS A 129 15.61 4.42 3.99
C HIS A 129 14.95 3.35 4.86
N ALA A 130 14.16 2.46 4.26
CA ALA A 130 13.50 1.38 5.00
C ALA A 130 14.44 0.24 5.38
N TYR A 131 15.55 0.06 4.66
CA TYR A 131 16.39 -1.12 4.86
C TYR A 131 17.90 -0.86 4.90
N MET A 132 18.41 0.24 4.30
CA MET A 132 19.86 0.40 4.17
C MET A 132 20.60 0.55 5.50
N ALA A 133 19.94 1.12 6.52
CA ALA A 133 20.56 1.29 7.83
C ALA A 133 20.91 -0.05 8.51
N ASP A 134 20.04 -1.06 8.36
CA ASP A 134 20.18 -2.35 9.06
C ASP A 134 20.68 -3.48 8.14
N TYR A 135 20.34 -3.43 6.84
CA TYR A 135 20.60 -4.50 5.87
C TYR A 135 21.57 -4.10 4.75
N GLY A 136 21.98 -2.82 4.68
CA GLY A 136 22.83 -2.33 3.60
C GLY A 136 22.18 -2.59 2.23
N THR A 137 22.93 -3.22 1.31
CA THR A 137 22.44 -3.57 -0.04
C THR A 137 21.66 -4.88 -0.09
N LYS A 138 21.46 -5.55 1.04
CA LYS A 138 20.83 -6.87 1.12
C LYS A 138 19.31 -6.76 1.27
N ARG A 139 18.66 -6.15 0.26
CA ARG A 139 17.19 -5.97 0.24
C ARG A 139 16.44 -7.30 0.46
N GLY A 140 16.96 -8.44 0.01
CA GLY A 140 16.34 -9.75 0.23
C GLY A 140 16.21 -10.11 1.71
N GLU A 141 17.25 -9.85 2.53
CA GLU A 141 17.21 -10.09 3.98
C GLU A 141 16.19 -9.18 4.68
N TYR A 142 16.05 -7.94 4.22
CA TYR A 142 14.97 -7.05 4.68
C TYR A 142 13.58 -7.57 4.33
N ILE A 143 13.37 -8.06 3.09
CA ILE A 143 12.09 -8.64 2.68
C ILE A 143 11.73 -9.83 3.57
N ASP A 144 12.70 -10.68 3.92
CA ASP A 144 12.51 -11.78 4.87
C ASP A 144 12.07 -11.27 6.23
N ALA A 145 12.74 -10.26 6.76
CA ALA A 145 12.42 -9.65 8.04
C ALA A 145 11.04 -8.99 8.03
N PHE A 146 10.68 -8.28 6.96
CA PHE A 146 9.35 -7.70 6.80
C PHE A 146 8.25 -8.75 6.86
N LEU A 147 8.36 -9.82 6.07
CA LEU A 147 7.35 -10.88 6.03
C LEU A 147 7.24 -11.62 7.36
N ALA A 148 8.34 -11.75 8.09
CA ALA A 148 8.34 -12.32 9.44
C ALA A 148 7.68 -11.41 10.48
N ALA A 149 7.70 -10.07 10.26
CA ALA A 149 7.11 -9.05 11.13
C ALA A 149 5.70 -8.62 10.69
N ALA A 150 5.21 -9.11 9.55
CA ALA A 150 3.91 -8.72 9.02
C ALA A 150 2.75 -9.13 9.96
N ASP A 151 1.83 -8.21 10.22
CA ASP A 151 0.61 -8.48 10.98
C ASP A 151 -0.49 -9.08 10.08
N TRP A 152 -0.46 -10.39 9.95
CA TRP A 152 -1.44 -11.14 9.17
C TRP A 152 -2.86 -11.03 9.72
N ALA A 153 -3.01 -10.81 11.03
CA ALA A 153 -4.33 -10.58 11.61
C ALA A 153 -4.91 -9.25 11.13
N LEU A 154 -4.08 -8.21 11.03
CA LEU A 154 -4.50 -6.91 10.47
C LEU A 154 -4.82 -7.03 8.98
N ALA A 155 -3.95 -7.67 8.19
CA ALA A 155 -4.18 -7.89 6.76
C ALA A 155 -5.50 -8.63 6.51
N THR A 156 -5.79 -9.66 7.32
CA THR A 156 -7.06 -10.41 7.25
C THR A 156 -8.26 -9.52 7.58
N ARG A 157 -8.19 -8.71 8.64
CA ARG A 157 -9.27 -7.76 8.97
C ARG A 157 -9.52 -6.73 7.86
N ARG A 158 -8.45 -6.20 7.24
CA ARG A 158 -8.57 -5.30 6.09
C ARG A 158 -9.28 -5.98 4.93
N PHE A 159 -8.93 -7.24 4.66
CA PHE A 159 -9.59 -8.03 3.64
C PHE A 159 -11.07 -8.25 3.96
N GLU A 160 -11.41 -8.67 5.19
CA GLU A 160 -12.80 -8.87 5.62
C GLU A 160 -13.65 -7.61 5.46
N VAL A 161 -13.10 -6.46 5.81
CA VAL A 161 -13.77 -5.16 5.59
C VAL A 161 -13.95 -4.87 4.09
N ALA A 162 -12.93 -5.16 3.29
CA ALA A 162 -12.94 -4.87 1.85
C ALA A 162 -13.92 -5.76 1.06
N VAL A 163 -14.16 -7.00 1.52
CA VAL A 163 -15.10 -7.93 0.86
C VAL A 163 -16.53 -7.83 1.43
N ALA A 164 -16.71 -7.13 2.54
CA ALA A 164 -18.03 -6.94 3.12
C ALA A 164 -18.94 -6.21 2.10
N PRO A 165 -20.20 -6.62 1.95
CA PRO A 165 -21.12 -5.91 1.07
C PRO A 165 -21.22 -4.45 1.51
N ALA A 166 -21.09 -3.53 0.55
CA ALA A 166 -21.29 -2.11 0.82
C ALA A 166 -22.64 -1.96 1.55
N ARG A 167 -22.62 -1.34 2.73
CA ARG A 167 -23.89 -1.01 3.41
C ARG A 167 -24.70 -0.19 2.43
N ALA A 168 -25.88 -0.70 2.06
CA ALA A 168 -26.80 0.02 1.21
C ALA A 168 -27.00 1.41 1.84
N THR A 169 -26.48 2.44 1.20
CA THR A 169 -26.82 3.82 1.56
C THR A 169 -28.28 3.97 1.23
N VAL A 170 -29.12 3.95 2.26
CA VAL A 170 -30.52 4.36 2.12
C VAL A 170 -30.46 5.85 1.75
N HIS A 171 -30.69 6.13 0.47
CA HIS A 171 -30.98 7.49 0.04
C HIS A 171 -32.35 7.83 0.64
N VAL A 172 -32.35 8.67 1.69
CA VAL A 172 -33.54 9.35 2.22
C VAL A 172 -33.76 10.61 1.39
#